data_1a76cce8ef7fa08b21c8fb8205263195
#
_entry.id   1a76cce8ef7fa08b21c8fb8205263195
#
_cell.length_a   1.000
_cell.length_b   1.000
_cell.length_c   1.000
_cell.angle_alpha   90.00
_cell.angle_beta   90.00
_cell.angle_gamma   90.00
#
_symmetry.space_group_name_H-M   'P 1'
#
loop_
_entity.id
_entity.type
_entity.pdbx_description
1 polymer ?
#
loop_
_entity_poly.entity_id
_entity_poly.type
_entity_poly.pdbx_seq_one_letter_code
_entity_poly.pdbx_strand_id
1 'polypeptide(L)'
;MSTFAASLRPFARTAPRTLSARSFSSSSSRSVARMIITGRLAAEPELQATSTGQDVIKYAVGSSYGPRDNRQTSWFRVSSFQAEGPQRDHLLNLPKGTLVYVEGDASMRQWQDAEGKKQSSLSIVQRTLEVLKRPATATSEDPTASGF
;
A
#
# COMPACT_ATOMS: atom_id res chain seq x y z
N MET A 1 87.76 -22.88 35.46
CA MET A 1 86.99 -21.67 35.05
C MET A 1 85.86 -22.12 34.17
N SER A 2 84.67 -22.28 34.78
CA SER A 2 83.45 -22.78 34.08
C SER A 2 82.53 -21.63 33.82
N THR A 3 82.26 -21.37 32.58
CA THR A 3 81.23 -20.39 32.16
C THR A 3 80.03 -21.16 31.72
N PHE A 4 78.94 -21.09 32.53
CA PHE A 4 77.62 -21.61 32.17
C PHE A 4 76.90 -20.60 31.29
N ALA A 5 76.62 -20.95 30.02
CA ALA A 5 75.75 -20.18 29.13
C ALA A 5 74.31 -20.63 29.36
N ALA A 6 73.50 -19.74 29.92
CA ALA A 6 72.04 -19.93 30.05
C ALA A 6 71.38 -19.62 28.76
N SER A 7 70.76 -20.63 28.14
CA SER A 7 69.94 -20.49 26.95
C SER A 7 68.53 -19.97 27.35
N LEU A 8 68.19 -18.70 27.00
CA LEU A 8 66.93 -18.12 27.14
C LEU A 8 66.05 -18.51 25.91
N ARG A 9 65.07 -19.34 26.16
CA ARG A 9 63.98 -19.64 25.14
C ARG A 9 63.04 -18.49 25.06
N PRO A 10 62.69 -17.96 23.87
CA PRO A 10 61.67 -16.95 23.74
C PRO A 10 60.27 -17.57 23.92
N PHE A 11 59.54 -17.04 24.87
CA PHE A 11 58.09 -17.33 25.01
C PHE A 11 57.34 -16.76 23.82
N ALA A 12 56.71 -17.62 23.00
CA ALA A 12 55.81 -17.23 21.97
C ALA A 12 54.54 -16.62 22.61
N ARG A 13 54.37 -15.32 22.44
CA ARG A 13 53.11 -14.63 22.78
C ARG A 13 52.01 -15.09 21.82
N THR A 14 51.10 -15.89 22.33
CA THR A 14 49.86 -16.22 21.67
C THR A 14 49.01 -14.96 21.63
N ALA A 15 48.80 -14.35 20.46
CA ALA A 15 47.90 -13.23 20.28
C ALA A 15 46.46 -13.68 20.53
N PRO A 16 45.66 -12.92 21.30
CA PRO A 16 44.25 -13.26 21.48
C PRO A 16 43.54 -13.07 20.14
N ARG A 17 42.83 -14.12 19.68
CA ARG A 17 41.91 -14.04 18.57
C ARG A 17 40.82 -13.07 18.97
N THR A 18 40.81 -11.88 18.38
CA THR A 18 39.70 -10.95 18.47
C THR A 18 38.47 -11.59 17.79
N LEU A 19 37.53 -12.03 18.61
CA LEU A 19 36.20 -12.41 18.13
C LEU A 19 35.56 -11.15 17.56
N SER A 20 35.46 -11.08 16.23
CA SER A 20 34.71 -10.04 15.55
C SER A 20 33.24 -10.16 15.97
N ALA A 21 32.85 -9.32 16.89
CA ALA A 21 31.46 -9.20 17.28
C ALA A 21 30.68 -8.70 16.03
N ARG A 22 29.86 -9.57 15.48
CA ARG A 22 28.90 -9.16 14.42
C ARG A 22 27.95 -8.15 15.06
N SER A 23 28.08 -6.90 14.66
CA SER A 23 27.12 -5.87 15.03
C SER A 23 25.79 -6.21 14.38
N PHE A 24 24.80 -6.58 15.20
CA PHE A 24 23.42 -6.67 14.75
C PHE A 24 22.97 -5.24 14.47
N SER A 25 22.79 -4.92 13.18
CA SER A 25 22.12 -3.70 12.77
C SER A 25 20.67 -3.81 13.22
N SER A 26 20.30 -3.11 14.28
CA SER A 26 18.90 -2.96 14.66
C SER A 26 18.23 -2.01 13.66
N SER A 27 17.65 -2.56 12.61
CA SER A 27 16.72 -1.78 11.81
C SER A 27 15.54 -1.38 12.69
N SER A 28 15.28 -0.08 12.82
CA SER A 28 14.10 0.42 13.51
C SER A 28 12.86 -0.24 12.90
N SER A 29 12.05 -0.91 13.74
CA SER A 29 10.77 -1.47 13.31
C SER A 29 9.88 -0.35 12.80
N ARG A 30 9.55 -0.35 11.51
CA ARG A 30 8.59 0.59 10.94
C ARG A 30 7.19 0.08 11.26
N SER A 31 6.42 0.86 12.01
CA SER A 31 5.01 0.57 12.21
C SER A 31 4.26 0.75 10.89
N VAL A 32 3.54 -0.26 10.47
CA VAL A 32 2.75 -0.26 9.22
C VAL A 32 1.30 -0.59 9.58
N ALA A 33 0.38 0.27 9.17
CA ALA A 33 -1.05 -0.03 9.20
C ALA A 33 -1.48 -0.33 7.76
N ARG A 34 -1.92 -1.56 7.50
CA ARG A 34 -2.35 -2.02 6.18
C ARG A 34 -3.84 -2.35 6.21
N MET A 35 -4.54 -1.95 5.17
CA MET A 35 -5.96 -2.20 5.01
C MET A 35 -6.23 -2.88 3.68
N ILE A 36 -7.12 -3.87 3.72
CA ILE A 36 -7.63 -4.57 2.55
C ILE A 36 -9.12 -4.26 2.44
N ILE A 37 -9.55 -3.83 1.26
CA ILE A 37 -10.92 -3.45 0.99
C ILE A 37 -11.39 -4.15 -0.28
N THR A 38 -12.53 -4.83 -0.20
CA THR A 38 -13.23 -5.34 -1.36
C THR A 38 -14.56 -4.58 -1.49
N GLY A 39 -14.78 -3.97 -2.62
CA GLY A 39 -15.99 -3.15 -2.82
C GLY A 39 -16.14 -2.64 -4.24
N ARG A 40 -17.14 -1.78 -4.44
CA ARG A 40 -17.42 -1.20 -5.75
C ARG A 40 -16.96 0.25 -5.81
N LEU A 41 -16.46 0.64 -6.98
CA LEU A 41 -16.11 2.04 -7.24
C LEU A 41 -17.38 2.91 -7.18
N ALA A 42 -17.32 3.99 -6.40
CA ALA A 42 -18.41 4.96 -6.28
C ALA A 42 -18.59 5.81 -7.54
N ALA A 43 -17.47 6.13 -8.17
CA ALA A 43 -17.37 6.89 -9.40
C ALA A 43 -16.13 6.41 -10.17
N GLU A 44 -15.93 6.96 -11.35
CA GLU A 44 -14.68 6.77 -12.09
C GLU A 44 -13.51 7.41 -11.33
N PRO A 45 -12.32 6.81 -11.34
CA PRO A 45 -11.14 7.39 -10.72
C PRO A 45 -10.76 8.72 -11.38
N GLU A 46 -10.42 9.71 -10.56
CA GLU A 46 -10.06 11.05 -11.03
C GLU A 46 -8.57 11.33 -10.83
N LEU A 47 -7.95 11.90 -11.86
CA LEU A 47 -6.59 12.39 -11.79
C LEU A 47 -6.58 13.81 -11.23
N GLN A 48 -5.79 14.05 -10.19
CA GLN A 48 -5.61 15.37 -9.60
C GLN A 48 -4.12 15.68 -9.44
N ALA A 49 -3.72 16.89 -9.77
CA ALA A 49 -2.39 17.38 -9.46
C ALA A 49 -2.32 17.81 -7.99
N THR A 50 -1.28 17.39 -7.30
CA THR A 50 -1.00 17.86 -5.93
C THR A 50 -0.28 19.21 -5.97
N SER A 51 -0.30 19.93 -4.85
CA SER A 51 0.45 21.20 -4.69
C SER A 51 1.96 21.04 -4.89
N THR A 52 2.48 19.82 -4.79
CA THR A 52 3.90 19.48 -5.05
C THR A 52 4.18 19.16 -6.52
N GLY A 53 3.19 19.27 -7.41
CA GLY A 53 3.33 18.93 -8.83
C GLY A 53 3.30 17.42 -9.15
N GLN A 54 3.02 16.60 -8.16
CA GLN A 54 2.87 15.15 -8.37
C GLN A 54 1.42 14.79 -8.66
N ASP A 55 1.20 13.97 -9.66
CA ASP A 55 -0.12 13.45 -9.98
C ASP A 55 -0.59 12.40 -8.98
N VAL A 56 -1.83 12.50 -8.58
CA VAL A 56 -2.51 11.54 -7.71
C VAL A 56 -3.86 11.15 -8.31
N ILE A 57 -4.14 9.85 -8.35
CA ILE A 57 -5.46 9.36 -8.73
C ILE A 57 -6.26 9.15 -7.45
N LYS A 58 -7.42 9.77 -7.37
CA LYS A 58 -8.34 9.65 -6.24
C LYS A 58 -9.60 8.92 -6.66
N TYR A 59 -10.03 7.98 -5.83
CA TYR A 59 -11.28 7.26 -6.02
C TYR A 59 -11.85 6.81 -4.68
N ALA A 60 -13.13 6.46 -4.68
CA ALA A 60 -13.82 5.96 -3.50
C ALA A 60 -14.33 4.54 -3.75
N VAL A 61 -14.13 3.66 -2.76
CA VAL A 61 -14.60 2.28 -2.77
C VAL A 61 -15.67 2.11 -1.72
N GLY A 62 -16.85 1.64 -2.12
CA GLY A 62 -17.94 1.30 -1.24
C GLY A 62 -17.95 -0.17 -0.90
N SER A 63 -17.75 -0.49 0.38
CA SER A 63 -17.91 -1.84 0.91
C SER A 63 -19.25 -1.95 1.62
N SER A 64 -20.11 -2.82 1.13
CA SER A 64 -21.45 -3.03 1.67
C SER A 64 -21.50 -4.26 2.55
N TYR A 65 -22.08 -4.13 3.71
CA TYR A 65 -22.28 -5.21 4.68
C TYR A 65 -23.71 -5.22 5.22
N GLY A 66 -24.12 -6.32 5.81
CA GLY A 66 -25.44 -6.50 6.39
C GLY A 66 -26.41 -7.32 5.52
N PRO A 67 -27.60 -7.64 6.05
CA PRO A 67 -28.63 -8.38 5.33
C PRO A 67 -29.19 -7.59 4.15
N ARG A 68 -29.85 -8.29 3.23
CA ARG A 68 -30.38 -7.66 1.99
C ARG A 68 -31.31 -6.48 2.25
N ASP A 69 -32.11 -6.55 3.32
CA ASP A 69 -33.11 -5.54 3.65
C ASP A 69 -32.54 -4.32 4.41
N ASN A 70 -31.34 -4.46 4.99
CA ASN A 70 -30.67 -3.36 5.70
C ASN A 70 -29.17 -3.35 5.38
N ARG A 71 -28.82 -3.06 4.13
CA ARG A 71 -27.44 -2.91 3.71
C ARG A 71 -26.89 -1.56 4.10
N GLN A 72 -25.77 -1.58 4.80
CA GLN A 72 -24.98 -0.40 5.08
C GLN A 72 -23.74 -0.39 4.18
N THR A 73 -23.40 0.77 3.67
CA THR A 73 -22.22 0.94 2.82
C THR A 73 -21.24 1.89 3.49
N SER A 74 -20.03 1.41 3.72
CA SER A 74 -18.92 2.21 4.18
C SER A 74 -18.11 2.68 2.99
N TRP A 75 -17.80 3.98 2.94
CA TRP A 75 -17.04 4.60 1.86
C TRP A 75 -15.61 4.86 2.26
N PHE A 76 -14.67 4.33 1.49
CA PHE A 76 -13.24 4.47 1.72
C PHE A 76 -12.62 5.30 0.61
N ARG A 77 -11.94 6.37 0.98
CA ARG A 77 -11.19 7.20 0.03
C ARG A 77 -9.79 6.66 -0.14
N VAL A 78 -9.42 6.40 -1.37
CA VAL A 78 -8.14 5.83 -1.76
C VAL A 78 -7.41 6.80 -2.67
N SER A 79 -6.11 6.94 -2.44
CA SER A 79 -5.20 7.73 -3.29
C SER A 79 -4.15 6.81 -3.88
N SER A 80 -3.93 6.90 -5.18
CA SER A 80 -2.91 6.14 -5.89
C SER A 80 -1.86 7.09 -6.48
N PHE A 81 -0.60 6.81 -6.19
CA PHE A 81 0.56 7.55 -6.70
C PHE A 81 1.31 6.74 -7.77
N GLN A 82 0.56 6.14 -8.68
CA GLN A 82 1.16 5.39 -9.78
C GLN A 82 1.80 6.33 -10.79
N ALA A 83 3.02 5.97 -11.22
CA ALA A 83 3.69 6.65 -12.33
C ALA A 83 2.90 6.49 -13.64
N GLU A 84 3.16 7.35 -14.60
CA GLU A 84 2.59 7.24 -15.94
C GLU A 84 2.90 5.88 -16.56
N GLY A 85 1.87 5.26 -17.15
CA GLY A 85 2.00 3.95 -17.75
C GLY A 85 0.68 3.20 -17.84
N PRO A 86 0.70 2.00 -18.42
CA PRO A 86 -0.51 1.22 -18.72
C PRO A 86 -1.35 0.87 -17.47
N GLN A 87 -0.72 0.75 -16.30
CA GLN A 87 -1.44 0.50 -15.04
C GLN A 87 -2.25 1.72 -14.59
N ARG A 88 -1.68 2.92 -14.75
CA ARG A 88 -2.37 4.19 -14.49
C ARG A 88 -3.55 4.36 -15.43
N ASP A 89 -3.35 4.15 -16.72
CA ASP A 89 -4.40 4.26 -17.74
C ASP A 89 -5.51 3.25 -17.50
N HIS A 90 -5.15 2.02 -17.12
CA HIS A 90 -6.13 1.00 -16.76
C HIS A 90 -6.98 1.43 -15.56
N LEU A 91 -6.36 2.01 -14.53
CA LEU A 91 -7.06 2.50 -13.34
C LEU A 91 -8.03 3.63 -13.69
N LEU A 92 -7.59 4.61 -14.49
CA LEU A 92 -8.40 5.75 -14.90
C LEU A 92 -9.61 5.36 -15.77
N ASN A 93 -9.48 4.28 -16.55
CA ASN A 93 -10.54 3.78 -17.43
C ASN A 93 -11.51 2.80 -16.73
N LEU A 94 -11.42 2.62 -15.42
CA LEU A 94 -12.34 1.76 -14.69
C LEU A 94 -13.72 2.44 -14.52
N PRO A 95 -14.80 1.83 -15.02
CA PRO A 95 -16.12 2.43 -14.89
C PRO A 95 -16.66 2.35 -13.46
N LYS A 96 -17.53 3.29 -13.12
CA LYS A 96 -18.31 3.27 -11.89
C LYS A 96 -18.96 1.89 -11.65
N GLY A 97 -18.98 1.43 -10.42
CA GLY A 97 -19.59 0.14 -10.03
C GLY A 97 -18.70 -1.08 -10.25
N THR A 98 -17.50 -0.92 -10.82
CA THR A 98 -16.51 -2.00 -10.89
C THR A 98 -16.21 -2.57 -9.51
N LEU A 99 -16.28 -3.89 -9.36
CA LEU A 99 -15.89 -4.57 -8.14
C LEU A 99 -14.37 -4.72 -8.12
N VAL A 100 -13.74 -4.14 -7.12
CA VAL A 100 -12.28 -4.11 -6.98
C VAL A 100 -11.84 -4.65 -5.62
N TYR A 101 -10.64 -5.22 -5.61
CA TYR A 101 -9.86 -5.52 -4.44
C TYR A 101 -8.75 -4.46 -4.34
N VAL A 102 -8.64 -3.81 -3.21
CA VAL A 102 -7.64 -2.78 -2.97
C VAL A 102 -6.88 -3.10 -1.69
N GLU A 103 -5.57 -3.13 -1.78
CA GLU A 103 -4.68 -3.18 -0.62
C GLU A 103 -3.89 -1.87 -0.55
N GLY A 104 -3.83 -1.28 0.62
CA GLY A 104 -3.12 -0.01 0.80
C GLY A 104 -2.68 0.24 2.23
N ASP A 105 -1.81 1.22 2.37
CA ASP A 105 -1.37 1.72 3.66
C ASP A 105 -2.41 2.71 4.20
N ALA A 106 -2.92 2.42 5.40
CA ALA A 106 -3.94 3.21 6.06
C ALA A 106 -3.31 4.20 7.04
N SER A 107 -3.75 5.44 7.01
CA SER A 107 -3.34 6.48 7.95
C SER A 107 -4.52 7.35 8.37
N MET A 108 -4.54 7.75 9.65
CA MET A 108 -5.52 8.70 10.16
C MET A 108 -4.93 10.11 10.08
N ARG A 109 -5.59 10.99 9.34
CA ARG A 109 -5.27 12.41 9.30
C ARG A 109 -6.17 13.15 10.27
N GLN A 110 -5.57 13.92 11.13
CA GLN A 110 -6.29 14.83 12.04
C GLN A 110 -6.08 16.27 11.59
N TRP A 111 -7.16 17.04 11.58
CA TRP A 111 -7.11 18.47 11.33
C TRP A 111 -8.12 19.17 12.23
N GLN A 112 -7.93 20.45 12.42
CA GLN A 112 -8.91 21.29 13.10
C GLN A 112 -9.79 22.00 12.07
N ASP A 113 -11.08 21.95 12.30
CA ASP A 113 -12.06 22.71 11.54
C ASP A 113 -11.98 24.20 11.87
N ALA A 114 -12.60 25.04 11.06
CA ALA A 114 -12.68 26.50 11.27
C ALA A 114 -13.26 26.86 12.67
N GLU A 115 -14.05 25.95 13.25
CA GLU A 115 -14.63 26.07 14.59
C GLU A 115 -13.71 25.56 15.72
N GLY A 116 -12.47 25.15 15.41
CA GLY A 116 -11.52 24.59 16.36
C GLY A 116 -11.78 23.13 16.77
N LYS A 117 -12.77 22.46 16.17
CA LYS A 117 -13.11 21.06 16.45
C LYS A 117 -12.13 20.12 15.74
N LYS A 118 -11.56 19.18 16.48
CA LYS A 118 -10.68 18.15 15.92
C LYS A 118 -11.50 17.19 15.06
N GLN A 119 -11.14 17.13 13.78
CA GLN A 119 -11.69 16.18 12.81
C GLN A 119 -10.63 15.14 12.48
N SER A 120 -11.08 13.92 12.19
CA SER A 120 -10.19 12.86 11.74
C SER A 120 -10.76 12.19 10.50
N SER A 121 -9.91 11.88 9.54
CA SER A 121 -10.28 11.08 8.37
C SER A 121 -9.28 9.98 8.11
N LEU A 122 -9.81 8.86 7.65
CA LEU A 122 -9.01 7.74 7.16
C LEU A 122 -8.55 8.06 5.74
N SER A 123 -7.24 8.02 5.52
CA SER A 123 -6.60 8.14 4.20
C SER A 123 -5.91 6.83 3.87
N ILE A 124 -6.15 6.29 2.70
CA ILE A 124 -5.58 5.03 2.24
C ILE A 124 -4.75 5.31 1.00
N VAL A 125 -3.48 4.88 1.04
CA VAL A 125 -2.57 4.96 -0.11
C VAL A 125 -2.51 3.59 -0.75
N GLN A 126 -2.96 3.49 -1.99
CA GLN A 126 -2.99 2.25 -2.76
C GLN A 126 -1.59 1.67 -2.95
N ARG A 127 -1.45 0.38 -2.69
CA ARG A 127 -0.30 -0.44 -3.10
C ARG A 127 -0.66 -1.36 -4.26
N THR A 128 -1.76 -2.10 -4.10
CA THR A 128 -2.23 -3.07 -5.08
C THR A 128 -3.71 -2.82 -5.36
N LEU A 129 -4.10 -2.94 -6.61
CA LEU A 129 -5.50 -2.95 -7.03
C LEU A 129 -5.70 -4.08 -8.03
N GLU A 130 -6.75 -4.85 -7.83
CA GLU A 130 -7.19 -5.89 -8.74
C GLU A 130 -8.67 -5.73 -9.07
N VAL A 131 -9.01 -5.89 -10.34
CA VAL A 131 -10.39 -5.85 -10.81
C VAL A 131 -10.98 -7.24 -10.70
N LEU A 132 -11.95 -7.41 -9.81
CA LEU A 132 -12.61 -8.69 -9.61
C LEU A 132 -13.78 -8.90 -10.58
N LYS A 133 -14.56 -7.84 -10.83
CA LYS A 133 -15.72 -7.90 -11.75
C LYS A 133 -16.03 -6.50 -12.30
N ARG A 134 -16.12 -6.40 -13.62
CA ARG A 134 -16.65 -5.20 -14.27
C ARG A 134 -18.18 -5.17 -14.17
N PRO A 135 -18.81 -3.99 -14.12
CA PRO A 135 -20.25 -3.90 -14.26
C PRO A 135 -20.64 -4.49 -15.61
N ALA A 136 -21.76 -5.20 -15.65
CA ALA A 136 -22.34 -5.60 -16.92
C ALA A 136 -22.69 -4.31 -17.64
N THR A 137 -21.98 -3.96 -18.70
CA THR A 137 -22.45 -3.02 -19.70
C THR A 137 -23.76 -3.61 -20.20
N ALA A 138 -24.84 -2.86 -20.09
CA ALA A 138 -26.05 -3.15 -20.81
C ALA A 138 -25.74 -2.90 -22.30
N THR A 139 -25.03 -3.85 -22.91
CA THR A 139 -25.02 -3.94 -24.36
C THR A 139 -26.38 -4.48 -24.73
N SER A 140 -27.22 -3.58 -25.14
CA SER A 140 -28.35 -3.89 -26.00
C SER A 140 -27.78 -4.36 -27.34
N GLU A 141 -27.23 -5.57 -27.39
CA GLU A 141 -27.14 -6.32 -28.60
C GLU A 141 -28.41 -7.12 -28.70
N ASP A 142 -29.29 -6.54 -29.45
CA ASP A 142 -30.39 -7.20 -30.12
C ASP A 142 -29.76 -8.29 -31.02
N PRO A 143 -29.90 -9.58 -30.71
CA PRO A 143 -29.59 -10.58 -31.72
C PRO A 143 -30.77 -10.65 -32.64
N THR A 144 -30.71 -9.88 -33.71
CA THR A 144 -31.51 -10.15 -34.88
C THR A 144 -31.27 -11.57 -35.30
N ALA A 145 -32.12 -12.46 -34.81
CA ALA A 145 -32.27 -13.79 -35.32
C ALA A 145 -32.73 -13.67 -36.77
N SER A 146 -31.82 -13.73 -37.70
CA SER A 146 -32.11 -14.13 -39.04
C SER A 146 -32.30 -15.63 -39.05
N GLY A 147 -33.52 -15.98 -39.35
CA GLY A 147 -33.96 -17.32 -39.59
C GLY A 147 -33.25 -18.04 -40.73
N PHE A 148 -33.32 -19.28 -40.60
CA PHE A 148 -33.83 -20.27 -41.60
C PHE A 148 -33.90 -21.58 -40.84
#